data_d037777e185cb39dd0cc15e98994dd72
#
_entry.id   d037777e185cb39dd0cc15e98994dd72
#
_cell.length_a   1.000
_cell.length_b   1.000
_cell.length_c   1.000
_cell.angle_alpha   90.00
_cell.angle_beta   90.00
_cell.angle_gamma   90.00
#
_symmetry.space_group_name_H-M   'P 1'
#
loop_
_entity.id
_entity.type
_entity.pdbx_description
1 polymer ?
#
loop_
_entity_poly.entity_id
_entity_poly.type
_entity_poly.pdbx_seq_one_letter_code
_entity_poly.pdbx_strand_id
1 'polypeptide(L)'
;MQGSTIAAIATPPGAGGIAVVRLSGAESYQVAARVFCPANPAKKVEEAKGYTALFGHFVDREEAFDEGVALFFRAPHSYTGEDVVELSCHGG
;
A
#
# COMPACT_ATOMS: atom_id res chain seq x y z
N MET A 1 5.79 -17.79 15.48
CA MET A 1 4.69 -16.96 15.62
C MET A 1 4.30 -16.32 14.30
N GLN A 2 3.06 -16.13 14.13
CA GLN A 2 2.65 -15.49 12.94
C GLN A 2 3.27 -14.14 12.86
N GLY A 3 3.79 -13.80 11.76
CA GLY A 3 4.51 -12.58 11.63
C GLY A 3 3.63 -11.37 11.88
N SER A 4 4.22 -10.38 12.48
CA SER A 4 3.60 -9.08 12.53
C SER A 4 3.61 -8.48 11.14
N THR A 5 2.67 -7.60 10.88
CA THR A 5 2.71 -6.83 9.65
C THR A 5 3.82 -5.80 9.77
N ILE A 6 4.68 -5.75 8.77
CA ILE A 6 5.86 -4.91 8.78
C ILE A 6 5.73 -3.87 7.68
N ALA A 7 6.08 -2.63 7.98
CA ALA A 7 6.16 -1.56 6.99
C ALA A 7 7.62 -1.18 6.80
N ALA A 8 8.03 -1.03 5.56
CA ALA A 8 9.41 -0.67 5.24
C ALA A 8 9.44 0.25 4.04
N ILE A 9 10.41 1.18 4.05
CA ILE A 9 10.63 2.03 2.89
C ILE A 9 11.39 1.20 1.86
N ALA A 10 10.79 1.02 0.70
CA ALA A 10 11.37 0.19 -0.35
C ALA A 10 12.29 0.96 -1.28
N THR A 11 12.24 2.31 -1.24
CA THR A 11 13.17 3.13 -2.02
C THR A 11 13.87 4.09 -1.08
N PRO A 12 15.13 4.42 -1.38
CA PRO A 12 15.85 5.38 -0.54
C PRO A 12 15.16 6.75 -0.57
N PRO A 13 15.15 7.47 0.53
CA PRO A 13 14.65 8.84 0.51
C PRO A 13 15.53 9.68 -0.41
N GLY A 14 14.89 10.59 -1.13
CA GLY A 14 15.63 11.42 -2.04
C GLY A 14 14.76 12.49 -2.61
N ALA A 15 15.40 13.52 -3.13
CA ALA A 15 14.69 14.64 -3.69
C ALA A 15 14.04 14.27 -5.01
N GLY A 16 12.83 14.74 -5.22
CA GLY A 16 12.16 14.65 -6.52
C GLY A 16 11.76 13.26 -6.94
N GLY A 17 11.81 12.31 -6.05
CA GLY A 17 11.50 10.95 -6.38
C GLY A 17 10.15 10.52 -5.90
N ILE A 18 9.84 9.27 -6.23
CA ILE A 18 8.65 8.58 -5.73
C ILE A 18 9.09 7.73 -4.56
N ALA A 19 8.40 7.85 -3.46
CA ALA A 19 8.66 6.98 -2.31
C ALA A 19 7.76 5.77 -2.40
N VAL A 20 8.34 4.61 -2.12
CA VAL A 20 7.58 3.36 -2.09
C VAL A 20 7.68 2.79 -0.69
N VAL A 21 6.52 2.52 -0.08
CA VAL A 21 6.45 1.88 1.22
C VAL A 21 5.82 0.51 1.02
N ARG A 22 6.47 -0.52 1.53
CA ARG A 22 5.97 -1.88 1.41
C ARG A 22 5.43 -2.34 2.74
N LEU A 23 4.18 -2.79 2.74
CA LEU A 23 3.54 -3.40 3.89
C LEU A 23 3.50 -4.90 3.62
N SER A 24 3.96 -5.70 4.57
CA SER A 24 3.99 -7.15 4.40
C SER A 24 3.45 -7.80 5.66
N GLY A 25 2.54 -8.74 5.48
CA GLY A 25 1.99 -9.48 6.59
C GLY A 25 0.48 -9.64 6.46
N ALA A 26 -0.09 -10.38 7.38
CA ALA A 26 -1.51 -10.74 7.32
C ALA A 26 -2.42 -9.52 7.39
N GLU A 27 -1.96 -8.42 7.98
CA GLU A 27 -2.79 -7.23 8.14
C GLU A 27 -2.42 -6.13 7.17
N SER A 28 -1.60 -6.42 6.15
CA SER A 28 -1.13 -5.39 5.25
C SER A 28 -2.29 -4.68 4.53
N TYR A 29 -3.32 -5.42 4.15
CA TYR A 29 -4.46 -4.82 3.45
C TYR A 29 -5.28 -3.93 4.39
N GLN A 30 -5.47 -4.35 5.65
CA GLN A 30 -6.19 -3.53 6.61
C GLN A 30 -5.43 -2.25 6.94
N VAL A 31 -4.12 -2.36 7.07
CA VAL A 31 -3.29 -1.18 7.32
C VAL A 31 -3.34 -0.24 6.12
N ALA A 32 -3.22 -0.80 4.91
CA ALA A 32 -3.29 0.03 3.71
C ALA A 32 -4.64 0.75 3.60
N ALA A 33 -5.72 0.07 3.99
CA ALA A 33 -7.05 0.67 3.90
C ALA A 33 -7.21 1.89 4.80
N ARG A 34 -6.40 2.00 5.85
CA ARG A 34 -6.47 3.16 6.74
C ARG A 34 -5.79 4.38 6.17
N VAL A 35 -4.84 4.18 5.26
CA VAL A 35 -4.03 5.28 4.76
C VAL A 35 -4.23 5.54 3.28
N PHE A 36 -4.97 4.69 2.58
CA PHE A 36 -5.16 4.81 1.14
C PHE A 36 -6.63 4.64 0.79
N CYS A 37 -7.16 5.58 0.03
CA CYS A 37 -8.55 5.57 -0.41
C CYS A 37 -8.57 5.48 -1.93
N PRO A 38 -9.09 4.39 -2.51
CA PRO A 38 -9.16 4.29 -3.96
C PRO A 38 -10.01 5.42 -4.55
N ALA A 39 -9.56 5.93 -5.70
CA ALA A 39 -10.30 6.98 -6.39
C ALA A 39 -11.65 6.46 -6.90
N ASN A 40 -11.71 5.20 -7.27
CA ASN A 40 -12.96 4.59 -7.69
C ASN A 40 -13.73 4.15 -6.45
N PRO A 41 -14.90 4.77 -6.16
CA PRO A 41 -15.61 4.44 -4.92
C PRO A 41 -16.17 3.02 -4.89
N ALA A 42 -16.21 2.35 -6.03
CA ALA A 42 -16.65 0.96 -6.06
C ALA A 42 -15.56 -0.02 -5.64
N LYS A 43 -14.31 0.44 -5.50
CA LYS A 43 -13.20 -0.42 -5.13
C LYS A 43 -12.89 -0.28 -3.66
N LYS A 44 -12.52 -1.41 -3.05
CA LYS A 44 -12.12 -1.44 -1.64
C LYS A 44 -10.77 -2.10 -1.54
N VAL A 45 -9.90 -1.50 -0.73
CA VAL A 45 -8.55 -2.02 -0.55
C VAL A 45 -8.59 -3.47 -0.07
N GLU A 46 -9.43 -3.76 0.91
CA GLU A 46 -9.46 -5.09 1.51
C GLU A 46 -9.87 -6.18 0.53
N GLU A 47 -10.54 -5.79 -0.54
CA GLU A 47 -11.03 -6.74 -1.53
C GLU A 47 -10.15 -6.81 -2.77
N ALA A 48 -9.05 -6.09 -2.79
CA ALA A 48 -8.18 -6.06 -3.97
C ALA A 48 -7.58 -7.43 -4.20
N LYS A 49 -7.57 -7.84 -5.46
CA LYS A 49 -6.97 -9.11 -5.84
C LYS A 49 -5.48 -8.95 -6.00
N GLY A 50 -4.76 -10.07 -5.91
CA GLY A 50 -3.34 -10.05 -6.17
C GLY A 50 -3.04 -9.61 -7.59
N TYR A 51 -1.88 -9.00 -7.77
CA TYR A 51 -1.41 -8.48 -9.05
C TYR A 51 -2.32 -7.38 -9.61
N THR A 52 -2.89 -6.57 -8.74
CA THR A 52 -3.70 -5.42 -9.19
C THR A 52 -3.10 -4.14 -8.69
N ALA A 53 -3.49 -3.05 -9.34
CA ALA A 53 -3.06 -1.71 -8.98
C ALA A 53 -4.30 -0.83 -8.87
N LEU A 54 -4.32 0.02 -7.86
CA LEU A 54 -5.39 1.00 -7.71
C LEU A 54 -4.78 2.39 -7.57
N PHE A 55 -5.34 3.34 -8.31
CA PHE A 55 -5.02 4.74 -8.13
C PHE A 55 -5.91 5.31 -7.03
N GLY A 56 -5.38 6.18 -6.22
CA GLY A 56 -6.16 6.79 -5.17
C GLY A 56 -5.41 7.86 -4.42
N HIS A 57 -5.88 8.13 -3.22
CA HIS A 57 -5.35 9.19 -2.38
C HIS A 57 -4.84 8.62 -1.08
N PHE A 58 -3.73 9.18 -0.61
CA PHE A 58 -3.22 8.88 0.71
C PHE A 58 -3.87 9.84 1.69
N VAL A 59 -4.33 9.31 2.82
CA VAL A 59 -5.12 10.07 3.77
C VAL A 59 -4.51 9.97 5.16
N ASP A 60 -4.66 11.05 5.92
CA ASP A 60 -4.29 11.08 7.32
C ASP A 60 -5.41 11.81 8.05
N ARG A 61 -6.02 11.11 9.01
CA ARG A 61 -7.14 11.66 9.78
C ARG A 61 -8.23 12.23 8.87
N GLU A 62 -8.55 11.43 7.84
CA GLU A 62 -9.61 11.75 6.88
C GLU A 62 -9.30 12.90 5.94
N GLU A 63 -8.07 13.37 5.94
CA GLU A 63 -7.65 14.39 4.99
C GLU A 63 -6.69 13.79 3.98
N ALA A 64 -6.99 13.99 2.70
CA ALA A 64 -6.09 13.56 1.65
C ALA A 64 -4.90 14.50 1.57
N PHE A 65 -3.69 13.93 1.57
CA PHE A 65 -2.48 14.76 1.49
C PHE A 65 -1.64 14.47 0.27
N ASP A 66 -1.93 13.38 -0.44
CA ASP A 66 -1.18 13.06 -1.65
C ASP A 66 -1.99 12.06 -2.45
N GLU A 67 -1.55 11.79 -3.66
CA GLU A 67 -2.17 10.77 -4.48
C GLU A 67 -1.10 9.86 -5.05
N GLY A 68 -1.51 8.67 -5.43
CA GLY A 68 -0.56 7.72 -5.96
C GLY A 68 -1.22 6.38 -6.23
N VAL A 69 -0.40 5.33 -6.21
CA VAL A 69 -0.83 4.01 -6.64
C VAL A 69 -0.53 3.00 -5.55
N ALA A 70 -1.45 2.09 -5.33
CA ALA A 70 -1.23 0.93 -4.47
C ALA A 70 -1.17 -0.31 -5.33
N LEU A 71 -0.16 -1.13 -5.11
CA LEU A 71 -0.01 -2.43 -5.78
C LEU A 71 -0.27 -3.51 -4.76
N PHE A 72 -1.02 -4.52 -5.16
CA PHE A 72 -1.50 -5.55 -4.24
C PHE A 72 -0.99 -6.92 -4.64
N PHE A 73 -0.50 -7.66 -3.66
CA PHE A 73 -0.01 -9.01 -3.85
C PHE A 73 -0.61 -9.90 -2.77
N ARG A 74 -1.16 -11.04 -3.17
CA ARG A 74 -1.75 -11.98 -2.22
C ARG A 74 -0.82 -13.17 -2.00
N ALA A 75 -0.74 -13.59 -0.77
CA ALA A 75 0.04 -14.78 -0.42
C ALA A 75 -0.43 -15.96 -1.25
N PRO A 76 0.47 -16.85 -1.66
CA PRO A 76 1.91 -16.80 -1.46
C PRO A 76 2.67 -16.09 -2.57
N HIS A 77 1.97 -15.43 -3.49
CA HIS A 77 2.57 -14.83 -4.69
C HIS A 77 2.99 -13.40 -4.42
N SER A 78 4.05 -13.25 -3.65
CA SER A 78 4.60 -11.96 -3.29
C SER A 78 6.07 -12.11 -2.97
N TYR A 79 6.74 -10.99 -2.71
CA TYR A 79 8.16 -11.02 -2.36
C TYR A 79 8.44 -11.80 -1.10
N THR A 80 7.54 -11.71 -0.12
CA THR A 80 7.77 -12.31 1.18
C THR A 80 6.99 -13.60 1.37
N GLY A 81 6.14 -13.96 0.42
CA GLY A 81 5.23 -15.10 0.57
C GLY A 81 3.98 -14.77 1.37
N GLU A 82 3.85 -13.54 1.83
CA GLU A 82 2.70 -13.06 2.59
C GLU A 82 1.89 -12.08 1.75
N ASP A 83 0.77 -11.62 2.28
CA ASP A 83 0.07 -10.51 1.64
C ASP A 83 0.96 -9.28 1.70
N VAL A 84 1.06 -8.58 0.58
CA VAL A 84 1.91 -7.39 0.46
C VAL A 84 1.14 -6.29 -0.24
N VAL A 85 1.29 -5.07 0.25
CA VAL A 85 0.80 -3.87 -0.43
C VAL A 85 1.97 -2.92 -0.59
N GLU A 86 2.19 -2.43 -1.81
CA GLU A 86 3.20 -1.41 -2.05
C GLU A 86 2.50 -0.11 -2.36
N LEU A 87 2.82 0.92 -1.58
CA LEU A 87 2.21 2.24 -1.71
C LEU A 87 3.24 3.17 -2.31
N SER A 88 2.93 3.71 -3.50
CA SER A 88 3.83 4.64 -4.18
C SER A 88 3.23 6.03 -4.12
N CYS A 89 3.96 6.95 -3.50
CA CYS A 89 3.51 8.33 -3.37
C CYS A 89 4.65 9.27 -3.70
N HIS A 90 4.34 10.55 -3.83
CA HIS A 90 5.37 11.54 -4.11
C HIS A 90 6.23 11.70 -2.86
N GLY A 91 7.53 11.86 -3.08
CA GLY A 91 8.46 11.93 -1.97
C GLY A 91 8.67 13.32 -1.43
N GLY A 92 7.77 14.21 -1.69
CA GLY A 92 8.00 15.57 -1.30
C GLY A 92 7.34 16.06 -0.05
#